data_5bbe2c456ca0fab08bb37140a1f80190
#
_entry.id   5bbe2c456ca0fab08bb37140a1f80190
#
_cell.length_a   1.000
_cell.length_b   1.000
_cell.length_c   1.000
_cell.angle_alpha   90.00
_cell.angle_beta   90.00
_cell.angle_gamma   90.00
#
_symmetry.space_group_name_H-M   'P 1'
#
loop_
_entity.id
_entity.type
_entity.pdbx_description
1 polymer ?
#
loop_
_entity_poly.entity_id
_entity_poly.type
_entity_poly.pdbx_seq_one_letter_code
_entity_poly.pdbx_strand_id
1 'polypeptide(L)'
;MKIIALSMLFSQILTPVNASFNSPINLENPRVVPIFGQPEGITSSDAGWSGYLYSPRIVFSAAHSHYRFDNSGKRILSEPALVTVGKPNSSALDQMGRVKVIKTFLADFKRNNVGPLNDFIVYVLERDLVPISKGNLLTAEIEKELVAVQSEVRLHGYGEFQDRCAPGEAPPCKKDWSDPKMRTSEFPRSPTGIMKLVAPSYFPWMNSDQRSALADETFLSDNLACSGDSGGPLTALYKGEPVYLGTTPTGFTPGYYCGAGSSRITDKPSGYFSPVYKHLDLIKAAEDFIKANSVTTSKSTITCSKGKSVKKISGANPKCPKGFKRT
;
A
#
# COMPACT_ATOMS: atom_id res chain seq x y z
N MET A 1 41.33 7.76 -50.68
CA MET A 1 40.39 8.22 -49.63
C MET A 1 40.10 7.06 -48.70
N LYS A 2 40.62 7.06 -47.45
CA LYS A 2 40.32 6.05 -46.42
C LYS A 2 39.27 6.65 -45.52
N ILE A 3 38.09 6.04 -45.48
CA ILE A 3 37.01 6.39 -44.59
C ILE A 3 37.29 5.71 -43.25
N ILE A 4 37.61 6.49 -42.23
CA ILE A 4 37.75 6.02 -40.85
C ILE A 4 36.36 6.01 -40.26
N ALA A 5 35.79 4.82 -40.06
CA ALA A 5 34.54 4.64 -39.32
C ALA A 5 34.82 4.83 -37.81
N LEU A 6 34.35 5.94 -37.27
CA LEU A 6 34.39 6.24 -35.84
C LEU A 6 33.25 5.49 -35.17
N SER A 7 33.53 4.31 -34.62
CA SER A 7 32.59 3.57 -33.80
C SER A 7 32.47 4.28 -32.43
N MET A 8 31.40 5.05 -32.24
CA MET A 8 30.99 5.52 -30.91
C MET A 8 30.55 4.33 -30.09
N LEU A 9 31.41 3.87 -29.19
CA LEU A 9 30.98 3.04 -28.06
C LEU A 9 30.12 3.92 -27.15
N PHE A 10 28.81 3.76 -27.23
CA PHE A 10 27.92 4.20 -26.19
C PHE A 10 28.18 3.30 -24.95
N SER A 11 29.04 3.77 -24.06
CA SER A 11 29.11 3.27 -22.70
C SER A 11 27.76 3.60 -22.06
N GLN A 12 26.85 2.62 -22.03
CA GLN A 12 25.68 2.70 -21.15
C GLN A 12 26.20 2.70 -19.73
N ILE A 13 26.27 3.88 -19.15
CA ILE A 13 26.42 4.03 -17.70
C ILE A 13 25.17 3.39 -17.12
N LEU A 14 25.31 2.14 -16.70
CA LEU A 14 24.30 1.47 -15.85
C LEU A 14 24.24 2.28 -14.55
N THR A 15 23.35 3.26 -14.51
CA THR A 15 23.01 3.91 -13.23
C THR A 15 22.50 2.82 -12.31
N PRO A 16 23.04 2.70 -11.11
CA PRO A 16 22.54 1.71 -10.15
C PRO A 16 21.03 1.94 -9.97
N VAL A 17 20.25 0.88 -10.18
CA VAL A 17 18.81 0.89 -9.95
C VAL A 17 18.61 0.99 -8.44
N ASN A 18 18.29 2.18 -7.98
CA ASN A 18 17.98 2.39 -6.57
C ASN A 18 16.53 1.99 -6.34
N ALA A 19 16.31 1.08 -5.42
CA ALA A 19 15.01 0.82 -4.79
C ALA A 19 14.40 2.13 -4.25
N SER A 20 13.30 2.11 -3.50
CA SER A 20 12.75 3.34 -2.86
C SER A 20 13.80 4.14 -2.06
N PHE A 21 14.89 3.49 -1.74
CA PHE A 21 16.09 4.08 -1.18
C PHE A 21 16.65 5.18 -2.10
N ASN A 22 16.87 6.37 -1.53
CA ASN A 22 17.27 7.59 -2.25
C ASN A 22 16.35 8.00 -3.42
N SER A 23 15.20 7.38 -3.54
CA SER A 23 14.23 7.77 -4.56
C SER A 23 13.69 9.17 -4.29
N PRO A 24 13.37 9.94 -5.33
CA PRO A 24 12.77 11.26 -5.17
C PRO A 24 11.41 11.16 -4.50
N ILE A 25 11.02 12.21 -3.78
CA ILE A 25 9.64 12.39 -3.33
C ILE A 25 8.75 12.43 -4.57
N ASN A 26 7.69 11.62 -4.56
CA ASN A 26 6.74 11.53 -5.66
C ASN A 26 5.32 11.76 -5.17
N LEU A 27 4.79 12.94 -5.46
CA LEU A 27 3.43 13.36 -5.13
C LEU A 27 2.45 13.23 -6.31
N GLU A 28 2.85 12.60 -7.40
CA GLU A 28 2.01 12.47 -8.61
C GLU A 28 0.82 11.54 -8.42
N ASN A 29 0.93 10.56 -7.49
CA ASN A 29 -0.18 9.66 -7.23
C ASN A 29 -1.05 10.17 -6.09
N PRO A 30 -2.23 10.75 -6.37
CA PRO A 30 -3.09 11.37 -5.36
C PRO A 30 -3.80 10.35 -4.45
N ARG A 31 -3.44 9.07 -4.52
CA ARG A 31 -4.08 7.98 -3.80
C ARG A 31 -3.15 7.27 -2.81
N VAL A 32 -1.88 7.67 -2.74
CA VAL A 32 -0.93 7.10 -1.78
C VAL A 32 -1.15 7.72 -0.41
N VAL A 33 -1.38 6.89 0.59
CA VAL A 33 -1.66 7.33 1.96
C VAL A 33 -0.71 6.68 2.96
N PRO A 34 -0.26 7.42 3.98
CA PRO A 34 0.44 6.82 5.11
C PRO A 34 -0.57 6.17 6.05
N ILE A 35 -0.23 4.99 6.55
CA ILE A 35 -1.03 4.23 7.52
C ILE A 35 -0.22 4.04 8.79
N PHE A 36 -0.88 4.13 9.92
CA PHE A 36 -0.27 3.98 11.23
C PHE A 36 -1.06 3.00 12.07
N GLY A 37 -0.38 2.01 12.62
CA GLY A 37 -0.93 1.07 13.56
C GLY A 37 -0.26 1.21 14.91
N GLN A 38 -1.04 1.24 15.96
CA GLN A 38 -0.55 1.22 17.33
C GLN A 38 -0.69 -0.20 17.85
N PRO A 39 0.41 -0.94 18.06
CA PRO A 39 0.35 -2.26 18.67
C PRO A 39 -0.23 -2.17 20.08
N GLU A 40 -0.98 -3.20 20.47
CA GLU A 40 -1.54 -3.29 21.81
C GLU A 40 -0.41 -3.26 22.86
N GLY A 41 -0.53 -2.37 23.85
CA GLY A 41 0.42 -2.22 24.95
C GLY A 41 1.69 -1.39 24.63
N ILE A 42 1.85 -0.85 23.42
CA ILE A 42 2.95 0.03 23.06
C ILE A 42 2.47 1.48 22.94
N THR A 43 2.94 2.32 23.86
CA THR A 43 2.48 3.73 23.93
C THR A 43 3.34 4.70 23.11
N SER A 44 4.43 4.29 22.50
CA SER A 44 5.48 5.22 22.07
C SER A 44 5.86 5.25 20.61
N SER A 45 5.37 4.37 19.74
CA SER A 45 5.67 4.50 18.31
C SER A 45 4.59 3.89 17.42
N ASP A 46 3.95 4.73 16.61
CA ASP A 46 3.18 4.28 15.48
C ASP A 46 4.10 3.54 14.50
N ALA A 47 3.87 2.25 14.30
CA ALA A 47 4.47 1.56 13.16
C ALA A 47 3.78 2.05 11.90
N GLY A 48 4.56 2.61 10.94
CA GLY A 48 4.02 3.16 9.70
C GLY A 48 4.18 2.19 8.53
N TRP A 49 3.18 2.16 7.67
CA TRP A 49 3.21 1.49 6.37
C TRP A 49 2.40 2.29 5.36
N SER A 50 2.26 1.78 4.17
CA SER A 50 1.64 2.48 3.04
C SER A 50 0.27 1.93 2.69
N GLY A 51 -0.52 2.72 1.97
CA GLY A 51 -1.82 2.29 1.45
C GLY A 51 -2.25 3.03 0.20
N TYR A 52 -3.31 2.52 -0.41
CA TYR A 52 -3.97 3.08 -1.58
C TYR A 52 -5.39 3.52 -1.25
N LEU A 53 -5.69 4.79 -1.40
CA LEU A 53 -7.03 5.34 -1.24
C LEU A 53 -7.89 5.00 -2.47
N TYR A 54 -8.68 3.95 -2.38
CA TYR A 54 -9.56 3.50 -3.46
C TYR A 54 -10.77 4.43 -3.66
N SER A 55 -11.39 4.80 -2.57
CA SER A 55 -12.54 5.72 -2.54
C SER A 55 -12.44 6.63 -1.32
N PRO A 56 -13.30 7.64 -1.12
CA PRO A 56 -13.17 8.56 0.02
C PRO A 56 -13.03 7.88 1.39
N ARG A 57 -13.55 6.65 1.55
CA ARG A 57 -13.58 5.91 2.82
C ARG A 57 -12.99 4.51 2.77
N ILE A 58 -12.44 4.08 1.64
CA ILE A 58 -11.87 2.74 1.49
C ILE A 58 -10.39 2.87 1.13
N VAL A 59 -9.55 2.18 1.93
CA VAL A 59 -8.09 2.10 1.73
C VAL A 59 -7.68 0.64 1.61
N PHE A 60 -6.84 0.34 0.64
CA PHE A 60 -6.20 -0.96 0.48
C PHE A 60 -4.79 -0.93 1.06
N SER A 61 -4.34 -2.06 1.60
CA SER A 61 -2.99 -2.22 2.12
C SER A 61 -2.59 -3.70 2.18
N ALA A 62 -1.44 -4.00 2.78
CA ALA A 62 -0.92 -5.36 2.94
C ALA A 62 -1.46 -6.04 4.21
N ALA A 63 -1.90 -7.27 4.07
CA ALA A 63 -2.43 -8.07 5.18
C ALA A 63 -1.34 -8.46 6.19
N HIS A 64 -0.09 -8.62 5.74
CA HIS A 64 1.01 -9.02 6.62
C HIS A 64 1.29 -8.02 7.75
N SER A 65 0.89 -6.75 7.61
CA SER A 65 0.98 -5.74 8.67
C SER A 65 0.12 -6.07 9.91
N HIS A 66 -0.85 -6.97 9.77
CA HIS A 66 -1.71 -7.47 10.85
C HIS A 66 -1.28 -8.81 11.43
N TYR A 67 -0.13 -9.34 11.00
CA TYR A 67 0.37 -10.62 11.48
C TYR A 67 1.77 -10.48 12.07
N ARG A 68 2.03 -11.26 13.10
CA ARG A 68 3.37 -11.48 13.66
C ARG A 68 3.63 -12.98 13.80
N PHE A 69 4.89 -13.34 13.98
CA PHE A 69 5.26 -14.70 14.37
C PHE A 69 5.44 -14.74 15.87
N ASP A 70 4.91 -15.78 16.50
CA ASP A 70 5.23 -16.08 17.90
C ASP A 70 6.64 -16.72 18.01
N ASN A 71 7.06 -17.01 19.24
CA ASN A 71 8.37 -17.58 19.52
C ASN A 71 8.57 -18.98 18.91
N SER A 72 7.51 -19.67 18.50
CA SER A 72 7.56 -20.95 17.81
C SER A 72 7.64 -20.81 16.29
N GLY A 73 7.59 -19.59 15.77
CA GLY A 73 7.49 -19.31 14.34
C GLY A 73 6.08 -19.48 13.78
N LYS A 74 5.08 -19.70 14.63
CA LYS A 74 3.68 -19.78 14.21
C LYS A 74 3.14 -18.38 13.98
N ARG A 75 2.43 -18.22 12.86
CA ARG A 75 1.77 -16.96 12.52
C ARG A 75 0.54 -16.75 13.39
N ILE A 76 0.47 -15.60 14.04
CA ILE A 76 -0.67 -15.16 14.82
C ILE A 76 -1.15 -13.81 14.30
N LEU A 77 -2.48 -13.66 14.22
CA LEU A 77 -3.08 -12.36 13.97
C LEU A 77 -2.76 -11.44 15.14
N SER A 78 -2.21 -10.28 14.83
CA SER A 78 -1.90 -9.23 15.80
C SER A 78 -2.55 -7.95 15.32
N GLU A 79 -3.88 -7.88 15.47
CA GLU A 79 -4.59 -6.66 15.09
C GLU A 79 -4.07 -5.49 15.92
N PRO A 80 -3.65 -4.39 15.28
CA PRO A 80 -3.33 -3.18 16.01
C PRO A 80 -4.56 -2.68 16.77
N ALA A 81 -4.36 -2.22 18.00
CA ALA A 81 -5.43 -1.67 18.83
C ALA A 81 -6.09 -0.44 18.16
N LEU A 82 -5.32 0.29 17.37
CA LEU A 82 -5.78 1.42 16.59
C LEU A 82 -5.04 1.48 15.26
N VAL A 83 -5.79 1.63 14.17
CA VAL A 83 -5.24 1.97 12.85
C VAL A 83 -5.80 3.32 12.42
N THR A 84 -4.92 4.20 11.98
CA THR A 84 -5.29 5.52 11.43
C THR A 84 -4.63 5.74 10.07
N VAL A 85 -5.27 6.55 9.23
CA VAL A 85 -4.82 6.84 7.87
C VAL A 85 -4.67 8.36 7.70
N GLY A 86 -3.51 8.79 7.22
CA GLY A 86 -3.26 10.18 6.84
C GLY A 86 -3.80 10.53 5.46
N LYS A 87 -3.85 11.82 5.15
CA LYS A 87 -4.30 12.28 3.82
C LYS A 87 -3.34 11.81 2.71
N PRO A 88 -3.82 11.66 1.47
CA PRO A 88 -2.95 11.34 0.34
C PRO A 88 -1.79 12.32 0.24
N ASN A 89 -0.61 11.79 0.01
CA ASN A 89 0.63 12.54 -0.18
C ASN A 89 0.98 13.52 0.97
N SER A 90 0.34 13.37 2.15
CA SER A 90 0.70 14.16 3.32
C SER A 90 1.99 13.65 3.97
N SER A 91 2.58 14.48 4.81
CA SER A 91 3.68 14.06 5.66
C SER A 91 3.25 12.90 6.58
N ALA A 92 4.06 11.86 6.65
CA ALA A 92 3.89 10.77 7.60
C ALA A 92 4.02 11.24 9.07
N LEU A 93 4.61 12.40 9.30
CA LEU A 93 4.73 13.01 10.63
C LEU A 93 3.48 13.78 11.04
N ASP A 94 2.59 14.09 10.08
CA ASP A 94 1.36 14.83 10.37
C ASP A 94 0.36 13.90 11.09
N GLN A 95 0.13 14.20 12.37
CA GLN A 95 -0.89 13.51 13.17
C GLN A 95 -2.27 14.17 13.07
N MET A 96 -2.31 15.46 12.65
CA MET A 96 -3.58 16.15 12.49
C MET A 96 -4.28 15.73 11.21
N GLY A 97 -5.56 15.43 11.33
CA GLY A 97 -6.37 15.05 10.16
C GLY A 97 -6.32 13.57 9.79
N ARG A 98 -5.58 12.73 10.53
CA ARG A 98 -5.68 11.28 10.40
C ARG A 98 -7.12 10.81 10.68
N VAL A 99 -7.57 9.82 9.95
CA VAL A 99 -8.90 9.23 10.08
C VAL A 99 -8.78 7.81 10.59
N LYS A 100 -9.60 7.47 11.59
CA LYS A 100 -9.62 6.14 12.20
C LYS A 100 -10.20 5.11 11.24
N VAL A 101 -9.62 3.92 11.23
CA VAL A 101 -10.22 2.71 10.65
C VAL A 101 -11.27 2.17 11.61
N ILE A 102 -12.48 1.94 11.12
CA ILE A 102 -13.61 1.42 11.92
C ILE A 102 -14.00 0.00 11.57
N LYS A 103 -13.52 -0.49 10.43
CA LYS A 103 -13.75 -1.87 9.98
C LYS A 103 -12.61 -2.31 9.07
N THR A 104 -12.24 -3.56 9.23
CA THR A 104 -11.20 -4.22 8.46
C THR A 104 -11.78 -5.47 7.80
N PHE A 105 -11.43 -5.69 6.52
CA PHE A 105 -11.72 -6.91 5.78
C PHE A 105 -10.38 -7.49 5.33
N LEU A 106 -10.06 -8.68 5.80
CA LEU A 106 -8.77 -9.32 5.64
C LEU A 106 -8.88 -10.49 4.66
N ALA A 107 -8.02 -10.55 3.67
CA ALA A 107 -7.90 -11.72 2.82
C ALA A 107 -7.39 -12.93 3.60
N ASP A 108 -7.63 -14.14 3.07
CA ASP A 108 -7.05 -15.38 3.64
C ASP A 108 -5.54 -15.41 3.37
N PHE A 109 -4.84 -14.52 4.07
CA PHE A 109 -3.41 -14.38 3.96
C PHE A 109 -2.71 -15.66 4.40
N LYS A 110 -1.89 -16.23 3.53
CA LYS A 110 -1.10 -17.43 3.79
C LYS A 110 0.39 -17.11 3.64
N ARG A 111 1.21 -17.85 4.36
CA ARG A 111 2.64 -17.85 4.12
C ARG A 111 3.08 -19.31 3.95
N ASN A 112 3.70 -19.60 2.83
CA ASN A 112 4.31 -20.89 2.54
C ASN A 112 5.85 -20.74 2.43
N ASN A 113 6.52 -21.79 1.99
CA ASN A 113 7.98 -21.81 1.81
C ASN A 113 8.48 -20.79 0.75
N VAL A 114 7.58 -20.24 -0.05
CA VAL A 114 7.92 -19.30 -1.11
C VAL A 114 7.72 -17.85 -0.64
N GLY A 115 6.78 -17.62 0.26
CA GLY A 115 6.48 -16.31 0.84
C GLY A 115 5.01 -16.09 1.18
N PRO A 116 4.59 -14.85 1.43
CA PRO A 116 3.20 -14.52 1.68
C PRO A 116 2.35 -14.62 0.40
N LEU A 117 1.12 -15.09 0.55
CA LEU A 117 0.09 -15.21 -0.49
C LEU A 117 -1.17 -14.50 -0.02
N ASN A 118 -1.96 -14.00 -0.96
CA ASN A 118 -3.19 -13.25 -0.66
C ASN A 118 -2.92 -12.06 0.29
N ASP A 119 -1.84 -11.35 0.06
CA ASP A 119 -1.38 -10.27 0.96
C ASP A 119 -2.18 -8.98 0.72
N PHE A 120 -3.45 -9.00 1.08
CA PHE A 120 -4.39 -7.92 0.80
C PHE A 120 -5.34 -7.66 1.98
N ILE A 121 -5.59 -6.40 2.27
CA ILE A 121 -6.50 -5.94 3.32
C ILE A 121 -7.27 -4.70 2.85
N VAL A 122 -8.52 -4.60 3.27
CA VAL A 122 -9.38 -3.45 3.02
C VAL A 122 -9.75 -2.78 4.34
N TYR A 123 -9.43 -1.51 4.47
CA TYR A 123 -9.83 -0.67 5.59
C TYR A 123 -11.02 0.21 5.22
N VAL A 124 -11.99 0.30 6.13
CA VAL A 124 -13.07 1.29 6.07
C VAL A 124 -12.80 2.38 7.08
N LEU A 125 -12.79 3.61 6.62
CA LEU A 125 -12.56 4.80 7.44
C LEU A 125 -13.85 5.29 8.09
N GLU A 126 -13.73 5.90 9.27
CA GLU A 126 -14.82 6.49 10.03
C GLU A 126 -15.57 7.58 9.25
N ARG A 127 -14.84 8.35 8.45
CA ARG A 127 -15.36 9.43 7.59
C ARG A 127 -14.55 9.53 6.30
N ASP A 128 -15.05 10.31 5.36
CA ASP A 128 -14.29 10.63 4.15
C ASP A 128 -12.95 11.26 4.49
N LEU A 129 -11.88 10.74 3.88
CA LEU A 129 -10.53 11.27 4.03
C LEU A 129 -10.33 12.51 3.17
N VAL A 130 -10.62 12.36 1.87
CA VAL A 130 -10.69 13.43 0.88
C VAL A 130 -11.74 13.08 -0.17
N PRO A 131 -12.34 14.08 -0.84
CA PRO A 131 -13.25 13.84 -1.97
C PRO A 131 -12.44 13.31 -3.17
N ILE A 132 -12.68 12.07 -3.55
CA ILE A 132 -12.03 11.42 -4.69
C ILE A 132 -13.00 10.41 -5.31
N SER A 133 -12.95 10.22 -6.64
CA SER A 133 -13.66 9.15 -7.31
C SER A 133 -13.10 7.78 -6.93
N LYS A 134 -13.80 6.69 -7.23
CA LYS A 134 -13.22 5.35 -7.14
C LYS A 134 -12.04 5.20 -8.11
N GLY A 135 -11.00 4.49 -7.67
CA GLY A 135 -9.87 4.16 -8.53
C GLY A 135 -10.21 3.05 -9.52
N ASN A 136 -9.53 3.05 -10.66
CA ASN A 136 -9.60 1.95 -11.61
C ASN A 136 -8.86 0.74 -11.04
N LEU A 137 -9.47 -0.43 -11.12
CA LEU A 137 -8.89 -1.68 -10.62
C LEU A 137 -8.49 -2.59 -11.78
N LEU A 138 -7.41 -3.34 -11.58
CA LEU A 138 -7.00 -4.41 -12.48
C LEU A 138 -8.11 -5.45 -12.62
N THR A 139 -8.35 -5.91 -13.84
CA THR A 139 -9.14 -7.11 -14.13
C THR A 139 -8.23 -8.19 -14.73
N ALA A 140 -8.68 -9.44 -14.76
CA ALA A 140 -7.91 -10.51 -15.37
C ALA A 140 -7.61 -10.28 -16.87
N GLU A 141 -8.51 -9.63 -17.58
CA GLU A 141 -8.33 -9.26 -18.99
C GLU A 141 -7.25 -8.19 -19.14
N ILE A 142 -7.31 -7.14 -18.32
CA ILE A 142 -6.30 -6.07 -18.32
C ILE A 142 -4.93 -6.64 -17.95
N GLU A 143 -4.86 -7.49 -16.93
CA GLU A 143 -3.60 -8.15 -16.53
C GLU A 143 -2.97 -8.90 -17.71
N LYS A 144 -3.76 -9.72 -18.41
CA LYS A 144 -3.29 -10.48 -19.56
C LYS A 144 -2.70 -9.57 -20.64
N GLU A 145 -3.34 -8.45 -20.94
CA GLU A 145 -2.83 -7.47 -21.90
C GLU A 145 -1.53 -6.82 -21.41
N LEU A 146 -1.48 -6.38 -20.15
CA LEU A 146 -0.31 -5.72 -19.56
C LEU A 146 0.91 -6.66 -19.46
N VAL A 147 0.69 -7.93 -19.11
CA VAL A 147 1.75 -8.95 -19.06
C VAL A 147 2.28 -9.25 -20.47
N ALA A 148 1.40 -9.33 -21.48
CA ALA A 148 1.81 -9.63 -22.85
C ALA A 148 2.77 -8.59 -23.43
N VAL A 149 2.63 -7.32 -23.03
CA VAL A 149 3.50 -6.21 -23.47
C VAL A 149 4.58 -5.86 -22.43
N GLN A 150 4.68 -6.60 -21.35
CA GLN A 150 5.58 -6.33 -20.24
C GLN A 150 5.50 -4.88 -19.75
N SER A 151 4.28 -4.42 -19.48
CA SER A 151 4.00 -3.06 -19.05
C SER A 151 4.81 -2.66 -17.82
N GLU A 152 5.25 -1.42 -17.82
CA GLU A 152 5.92 -0.82 -16.66
C GLU A 152 4.97 -0.71 -15.47
N VAL A 153 5.50 -1.01 -14.28
CA VAL A 153 4.81 -0.90 -13.01
C VAL A 153 5.51 0.14 -12.15
N ARG A 154 4.72 1.00 -11.55
CA ARG A 154 5.18 1.99 -10.58
C ARG A 154 4.74 1.59 -9.19
N LEU A 155 5.67 1.62 -8.26
CA LEU A 155 5.46 1.47 -6.83
C LEU A 155 5.48 2.87 -6.20
N HIS A 156 4.60 3.09 -5.23
CA HIS A 156 4.60 4.28 -4.39
C HIS A 156 4.46 3.87 -2.93
N GLY A 157 5.25 4.46 -2.06
CA GLY A 157 5.18 4.14 -0.64
C GLY A 157 5.93 5.12 0.25
N TYR A 158 5.75 4.93 1.53
CA TYR A 158 6.43 5.66 2.61
C TYR A 158 7.59 4.84 3.19
N GLY A 159 8.18 3.96 2.39
CA GLY A 159 9.25 3.07 2.80
C GLY A 159 10.54 3.79 3.19
N GLU A 160 11.43 3.02 3.76
CA GLU A 160 12.76 3.51 4.15
C GLU A 160 13.50 4.09 2.95
N PHE A 161 14.13 5.22 3.17
CA PHE A 161 14.80 5.98 2.10
C PHE A 161 16.25 6.32 2.40
N GLN A 162 16.74 6.03 3.61
CA GLN A 162 18.12 6.31 4.02
C GLN A 162 18.88 5.04 4.30
N ASP A 163 20.19 5.13 4.08
CA ASP A 163 21.11 4.06 4.44
C ASP A 163 21.14 3.87 5.95
N ARG A 164 20.96 2.62 6.38
CA ARG A 164 20.98 2.27 7.80
C ARG A 164 22.37 1.95 8.30
N CYS A 165 23.33 1.90 7.40
CA CYS A 165 24.71 1.64 7.73
C CYS A 165 25.42 2.94 8.07
N ALA A 166 26.20 2.94 9.15
CA ALA A 166 27.17 3.98 9.36
C ALA A 166 28.17 4.01 8.19
N PRO A 167 28.72 5.17 7.81
CA PRO A 167 29.74 5.25 6.77
C PRO A 167 30.87 4.26 7.04
N GLY A 168 31.09 3.32 6.11
CA GLY A 168 32.12 2.28 6.24
C GLY A 168 31.67 0.98 6.91
N GLU A 169 30.43 0.87 7.36
CA GLU A 169 29.88 -0.37 7.92
C GLU A 169 29.38 -1.29 6.79
N ALA A 170 29.89 -2.52 6.73
CA ALA A 170 29.43 -3.51 5.75
C ALA A 170 28.06 -4.11 6.14
N PRO A 171 27.16 -4.37 5.17
CA PRO A 171 25.91 -5.09 5.42
C PRO A 171 26.15 -6.51 5.97
N PRO A 172 25.23 -7.02 6.84
CA PRO A 172 24.06 -6.37 7.38
C PRO A 172 24.39 -5.43 8.52
N CYS A 173 24.06 -4.16 8.35
CA CYS A 173 24.26 -3.16 9.39
C CYS A 173 23.46 -3.46 10.64
N LYS A 174 23.96 -3.05 11.81
CA LYS A 174 23.22 -3.16 13.07
C LYS A 174 21.95 -2.29 12.97
N LYS A 175 20.83 -2.95 12.86
CA LYS A 175 19.54 -2.27 12.77
C LYS A 175 19.14 -1.75 14.15
N ASP A 176 19.16 -0.46 14.34
CA ASP A 176 18.45 0.13 15.49
C ASP A 176 16.95 0.25 15.16
N TRP A 177 16.22 -0.81 15.42
CA TRP A 177 14.78 -0.87 15.25
C TRP A 177 14.01 0.03 16.24
N SER A 178 14.70 0.64 17.19
CA SER A 178 14.09 1.50 18.20
C SER A 178 13.93 2.93 17.72
N ASP A 179 14.63 3.38 16.67
CA ASP A 179 14.46 4.72 16.12
C ASP A 179 13.29 4.75 15.08
N PRO A 180 12.14 5.33 15.44
CA PRO A 180 11.02 5.43 14.53
C PRO A 180 11.31 6.30 13.30
N LYS A 181 12.30 7.22 13.37
CA LYS A 181 12.68 8.08 12.25
C LYS A 181 13.36 7.33 11.11
N MET A 182 13.88 6.13 11.38
CA MET A 182 14.53 5.29 10.38
C MET A 182 13.58 4.39 9.60
N ARG A 183 12.29 4.36 9.90
CA ARG A 183 11.37 3.34 9.37
C ARG A 183 10.50 3.78 8.22
N THR A 184 10.21 5.07 8.11
CA THR A 184 9.32 5.59 7.08
C THR A 184 9.83 6.90 6.51
N SER A 185 9.68 7.09 5.22
CA SER A 185 9.85 8.39 4.59
C SER A 185 8.77 9.35 5.07
N GLU A 186 9.11 10.61 5.25
CA GLU A 186 8.12 11.64 5.57
C GLU A 186 7.07 11.78 4.46
N PHE A 187 7.49 11.68 3.21
CA PHE A 187 6.62 11.79 2.04
C PHE A 187 6.73 10.55 1.16
N PRO A 188 5.70 10.23 0.36
CA PRO A 188 5.74 9.06 -0.50
C PRO A 188 6.84 9.21 -1.54
N ARG A 189 7.47 8.07 -1.86
CA ARG A 189 8.55 7.95 -2.83
C ARG A 189 8.21 6.89 -3.86
N SER A 190 8.81 7.00 -5.01
CA SER A 190 8.79 5.96 -6.04
C SER A 190 10.20 5.63 -6.45
N PRO A 191 10.52 4.33 -6.59
CA PRO A 191 11.81 3.91 -7.11
C PRO A 191 12.07 4.49 -8.50
N THR A 192 13.31 4.82 -8.79
CA THR A 192 13.74 5.26 -10.12
C THR A 192 13.97 4.08 -11.08
N GLY A 193 13.98 2.86 -10.56
CA GLY A 193 14.08 1.64 -11.35
C GLY A 193 12.77 1.27 -12.04
N ILE A 194 12.87 0.41 -13.05
CA ILE A 194 11.74 -0.07 -13.83
C ILE A 194 11.40 -1.49 -13.40
N MET A 195 10.21 -1.68 -12.85
CA MET A 195 9.57 -2.98 -12.71
C MET A 195 8.64 -3.20 -13.90
N LYS A 196 8.49 -4.45 -14.32
CA LYS A 196 7.56 -4.82 -15.39
C LYS A 196 6.69 -5.99 -14.96
N LEU A 197 5.46 -6.01 -15.42
CA LEU A 197 4.61 -7.21 -15.35
C LEU A 197 5.19 -8.27 -16.27
N VAL A 198 5.35 -9.48 -15.76
CA VAL A 198 5.96 -10.59 -16.51
C VAL A 198 5.21 -11.90 -16.26
N ALA A 199 5.26 -12.79 -17.25
CA ALA A 199 4.73 -14.13 -17.10
C ALA A 199 5.64 -14.98 -16.19
N PRO A 200 5.13 -16.06 -15.55
CA PRO A 200 5.94 -16.98 -14.74
C PRO A 200 7.13 -17.58 -15.49
N SER A 201 7.04 -17.69 -16.82
CA SER A 201 8.11 -18.18 -17.69
C SER A 201 9.34 -17.25 -17.74
N TYR A 202 9.19 -16.00 -17.32
CA TYR A 202 10.31 -15.05 -17.18
C TYR A 202 11.36 -15.54 -16.17
N PHE A 203 10.97 -16.43 -15.25
CA PHE A 203 11.83 -16.98 -14.21
C PHE A 203 12.12 -18.45 -14.46
N PRO A 204 13.07 -18.81 -15.38
CA PRO A 204 13.37 -20.21 -15.71
C PRO A 204 13.94 -21.00 -14.52
N TRP A 205 14.49 -20.31 -13.53
CA TRP A 205 15.03 -20.91 -12.31
C TRP A 205 13.96 -21.34 -11.28
N MET A 206 12.70 -20.90 -11.43
CA MET A 206 11.61 -21.37 -10.57
C MET A 206 11.29 -22.83 -10.88
N ASN A 207 11.26 -23.66 -9.84
CA ASN A 207 10.81 -25.04 -9.97
C ASN A 207 9.28 -25.16 -10.06
N SER A 208 8.78 -26.37 -10.33
CA SER A 208 7.34 -26.65 -10.47
C SER A 208 6.55 -26.31 -9.21
N ASP A 209 7.10 -26.61 -8.03
CA ASP A 209 6.43 -26.40 -6.75
C ASP A 209 6.28 -24.92 -6.43
N GLN A 210 7.32 -24.12 -6.71
CA GLN A 210 7.26 -22.68 -6.58
C GLN A 210 6.23 -22.06 -7.53
N ARG A 211 6.20 -22.49 -8.81
CA ARG A 211 5.20 -22.04 -9.79
C ARG A 211 3.78 -22.40 -9.36
N SER A 212 3.59 -23.61 -8.86
CA SER A 212 2.30 -24.07 -8.36
C SER A 212 1.86 -23.28 -7.13
N ALA A 213 2.77 -23.05 -6.20
CA ALA A 213 2.48 -22.29 -4.97
C ALA A 213 2.10 -20.82 -5.24
N LEU A 214 2.52 -20.27 -6.38
CA LEU A 214 2.28 -18.86 -6.77
C LEU A 214 1.38 -18.75 -8.00
N ALA A 215 0.66 -19.80 -8.35
CA ALA A 215 -0.20 -19.82 -9.53
C ALA A 215 -1.27 -18.71 -9.52
N ASP A 216 -1.58 -18.22 -8.33
CA ASP A 216 -2.56 -17.18 -8.10
C ASP A 216 -1.97 -15.75 -7.97
N GLU A 217 -0.66 -15.64 -8.00
CA GLU A 217 0.02 -14.35 -7.85
C GLU A 217 0.47 -13.78 -9.21
N THR A 218 0.63 -12.49 -9.27
CA THR A 218 1.14 -11.76 -10.45
C THR A 218 2.60 -11.40 -10.25
N PHE A 219 3.41 -11.55 -11.29
CA PHE A 219 4.86 -11.46 -11.21
C PHE A 219 5.40 -10.12 -11.72
N LEU A 220 6.46 -9.68 -11.07
CA LEU A 220 7.25 -8.50 -11.44
C LEU A 220 8.68 -8.91 -11.80
N SER A 221 9.23 -8.28 -12.84
CA SER A 221 10.64 -8.52 -13.27
C SER A 221 11.64 -8.16 -12.18
N ASP A 222 11.25 -7.36 -11.21
CA ASP A 222 12.07 -6.86 -10.13
C ASP A 222 11.24 -6.64 -8.86
N ASN A 223 11.91 -6.45 -7.71
CA ASN A 223 11.30 -5.97 -6.48
C ASN A 223 12.09 -4.76 -5.97
N LEU A 224 11.50 -3.58 -6.09
CA LEU A 224 12.09 -2.31 -5.68
C LEU A 224 11.53 -1.79 -4.35
N ALA A 225 10.72 -2.60 -3.67
CA ALA A 225 10.11 -2.22 -2.40
C ALA A 225 11.11 -2.24 -1.24
N CYS A 226 10.93 -1.31 -0.31
CA CYS A 226 11.66 -1.22 0.94
C CYS A 226 10.73 -1.47 2.13
N SER A 227 11.30 -1.64 3.32
CA SER A 227 10.53 -1.71 4.57
C SER A 227 9.71 -0.42 4.74
N GLY A 228 8.40 -0.55 5.02
CA GLY A 228 7.46 0.58 5.08
C GLY A 228 6.72 0.87 3.77
N ASP A 229 7.19 0.37 2.62
CA ASP A 229 6.42 0.39 1.38
C ASP A 229 5.27 -0.61 1.38
N SER A 230 5.28 -1.55 2.32
CA SER A 230 4.22 -2.56 2.51
C SER A 230 2.83 -1.94 2.40
N GLY A 231 2.01 -2.51 1.54
CA GLY A 231 0.65 -2.04 1.28
C GLY A 231 0.53 -0.83 0.36
N GLY A 232 1.64 -0.19 -0.02
CA GLY A 232 1.65 0.87 -1.02
C GLY A 232 1.16 0.37 -2.38
N PRO A 233 0.60 1.26 -3.22
CA PRO A 233 0.07 0.87 -4.51
C PRO A 233 1.12 0.47 -5.51
N LEU A 234 0.85 -0.63 -6.22
CA LEU A 234 1.40 -0.94 -7.52
C LEU A 234 0.43 -0.45 -8.59
N THR A 235 0.91 0.35 -9.53
CA THR A 235 0.10 0.90 -10.61
C THR A 235 0.77 0.72 -11.97
N ALA A 236 -0.04 0.58 -13.02
CA ALA A 236 0.40 0.63 -14.41
C ALA A 236 -0.52 1.56 -15.20
N LEU A 237 -0.07 2.00 -16.37
CA LEU A 237 -0.93 2.72 -17.32
C LEU A 237 -1.60 1.72 -18.26
N TYR A 238 -2.92 1.76 -18.33
CA TYR A 238 -3.72 1.04 -19.30
C TYR A 238 -4.55 2.01 -20.11
N LYS A 239 -4.30 2.07 -21.42
CA LYS A 239 -4.93 3.05 -22.33
C LYS A 239 -4.81 4.51 -21.85
N GLY A 240 -3.67 4.84 -21.26
CA GLY A 240 -3.37 6.18 -20.75
C GLY A 240 -3.88 6.48 -19.34
N GLU A 241 -4.68 5.59 -18.75
CA GLU A 241 -5.23 5.77 -17.41
C GLU A 241 -4.51 4.90 -16.37
N PRO A 242 -4.26 5.42 -15.16
CA PRO A 242 -3.68 4.63 -14.10
C PRO A 242 -4.65 3.56 -13.60
N VAL A 243 -4.15 2.33 -13.50
CA VAL A 243 -4.86 1.17 -12.97
C VAL A 243 -4.11 0.66 -11.75
N TYR A 244 -4.82 0.45 -10.64
CA TYR A 244 -4.30 -0.17 -9.44
C TYR A 244 -4.23 -1.68 -9.65
N LEU A 245 -3.03 -2.25 -9.49
CA LEU A 245 -2.75 -3.67 -9.73
C LEU A 245 -2.95 -4.51 -8.47
N GLY A 246 -2.39 -4.03 -7.36
CA GLY A 246 -2.34 -4.69 -6.07
C GLY A 246 -1.45 -3.95 -5.08
N THR A 247 -1.21 -4.54 -3.94
CA THR A 247 -0.32 -4.00 -2.90
C THR A 247 1.13 -4.30 -3.19
N THR A 248 2.02 -3.48 -2.64
CA THR A 248 3.47 -3.66 -2.74
C THR A 248 3.90 -5.09 -2.41
N PRO A 249 4.70 -5.70 -3.28
CA PRO A 249 5.02 -7.12 -3.23
C PRO A 249 5.94 -7.46 -2.08
N THR A 250 5.90 -8.73 -1.72
CA THR A 250 6.99 -9.38 -1.01
C THR A 250 7.95 -9.97 -2.03
N GLY A 251 9.24 -9.83 -1.81
CA GLY A 251 10.25 -10.38 -2.71
C GLY A 251 10.56 -11.84 -2.46
N PHE A 252 10.88 -12.58 -3.52
CA PHE A 252 11.43 -13.94 -3.47
C PHE A 252 12.85 -14.03 -2.95
N THR A 253 13.54 -12.93 -2.83
CA THR A 253 14.99 -12.93 -2.76
C THR A 253 15.46 -12.94 -1.33
N PRO A 254 16.01 -14.06 -0.81
CA PRO A 254 16.74 -14.07 0.44
C PRO A 254 17.90 -13.08 0.33
N GLY A 255 18.02 -12.17 1.30
CA GLY A 255 19.14 -11.22 1.38
C GLY A 255 18.95 -9.90 0.62
N TYR A 256 17.74 -9.57 0.17
CA TYR A 256 17.45 -8.24 -0.32
C TYR A 256 17.49 -7.23 0.84
N TYR A 257 18.42 -6.33 0.77
CA TYR A 257 18.53 -5.20 1.70
C TYR A 257 18.22 -3.91 0.94
N CYS A 258 17.27 -3.17 1.46
CA CYS A 258 17.00 -1.82 0.98
C CYS A 258 18.10 -0.89 1.49
N GLY A 259 18.78 -0.19 0.61
CA GLY A 259 19.83 0.78 0.95
C GLY A 259 21.26 0.30 0.71
N ALA A 260 22.20 1.21 0.98
CA ALA A 260 23.63 1.02 1.05
C ALA A 260 24.27 0.20 -0.05
N GLY A 261 24.32 0.77 -1.24
CA GLY A 261 25.14 0.19 -2.31
C GLY A 261 24.83 -1.28 -2.53
N SER A 262 23.54 -1.64 -2.38
CA SER A 262 23.10 -3.01 -2.51
C SER A 262 23.46 -3.48 -3.92
N SER A 263 24.68 -3.97 -4.07
CA SER A 263 24.91 -5.02 -5.03
C SER A 263 23.87 -6.06 -4.66
N ARG A 264 22.78 -6.13 -5.40
CA ARG A 264 21.78 -7.16 -5.24
C ARG A 264 22.54 -8.47 -5.22
N ILE A 265 22.52 -9.10 -4.05
CA ILE A 265 23.31 -10.31 -3.80
C ILE A 265 22.83 -11.46 -4.69
N THR A 266 21.75 -11.24 -5.46
CA THR A 266 21.22 -12.26 -6.36
C THR A 266 21.04 -11.72 -7.76
N ASP A 267 21.49 -12.50 -8.72
CA ASP A 267 21.32 -12.25 -10.17
C ASP A 267 19.86 -12.37 -10.65
N LYS A 268 18.90 -12.51 -9.73
CA LYS A 268 17.51 -12.85 -10.03
C LYS A 268 16.52 -12.12 -9.13
N PRO A 269 16.55 -10.77 -9.11
CA PRO A 269 15.54 -10.03 -8.39
C PRO A 269 14.17 -10.32 -9.01
N SER A 270 13.19 -10.58 -8.16
CA SER A 270 11.82 -10.84 -8.58
C SER A 270 10.87 -10.48 -7.47
N GLY A 271 9.71 -9.98 -7.86
CA GLY A 271 8.61 -9.71 -6.97
C GLY A 271 7.34 -10.41 -7.44
N TYR A 272 6.41 -10.57 -6.55
CA TYR A 272 5.05 -10.99 -6.88
C TYR A 272 4.07 -10.31 -5.91
N PHE A 273 2.83 -10.21 -6.33
CA PHE A 273 1.77 -9.61 -5.53
C PHE A 273 0.44 -10.29 -5.83
N SER A 274 -0.49 -10.21 -4.89
CA SER A 274 -1.85 -10.66 -5.10
C SER A 274 -2.63 -9.64 -5.91
N PRO A 275 -3.13 -9.98 -7.12
CA PRO A 275 -3.83 -9.04 -7.97
C PRO A 275 -5.20 -8.68 -7.38
N VAL A 276 -5.55 -7.39 -7.43
CA VAL A 276 -6.73 -6.85 -6.74
C VAL A 276 -8.05 -7.48 -7.17
N TYR A 277 -8.16 -7.96 -8.40
CA TYR A 277 -9.42 -8.58 -8.88
C TYR A 277 -9.77 -9.89 -8.15
N LYS A 278 -8.82 -10.50 -7.45
CA LYS A 278 -9.06 -11.69 -6.60
C LYS A 278 -9.69 -11.34 -5.25
N HIS A 279 -9.80 -10.06 -4.93
CA HIS A 279 -10.28 -9.56 -3.64
C HIS A 279 -11.51 -8.65 -3.79
N LEU A 280 -12.23 -8.75 -4.92
CA LEU A 280 -13.41 -7.92 -5.18
C LEU A 280 -14.55 -8.17 -4.19
N ASP A 281 -14.64 -9.37 -3.62
CA ASP A 281 -15.57 -9.72 -2.55
C ASP A 281 -15.33 -8.92 -1.28
N LEU A 282 -14.07 -8.71 -0.87
CA LEU A 282 -13.69 -7.89 0.29
C LEU A 282 -13.99 -6.42 0.02
N ILE A 283 -13.73 -5.94 -1.20
CA ILE A 283 -14.03 -4.57 -1.60
C ILE A 283 -15.54 -4.33 -1.56
N LYS A 284 -16.30 -5.27 -2.12
CA LYS A 284 -17.77 -5.22 -2.07
C LYS A 284 -18.29 -5.24 -0.63
N ALA A 285 -17.77 -6.11 0.22
CA ALA A 285 -18.15 -6.17 1.62
C ALA A 285 -17.88 -4.84 2.36
N ALA A 286 -16.78 -4.16 2.05
CA ALA A 286 -16.47 -2.83 2.58
C ALA A 286 -17.46 -1.76 2.07
N GLU A 287 -17.82 -1.79 0.80
CA GLU A 287 -18.82 -0.88 0.22
C GLU A 287 -20.22 -1.10 0.83
N ASP A 288 -20.62 -2.37 0.98
CA ASP A 288 -21.89 -2.74 1.59
C ASP A 288 -21.93 -2.32 3.07
N PHE A 289 -20.81 -2.46 3.80
CA PHE A 289 -20.71 -1.98 5.19
C PHE A 289 -20.88 -0.46 5.26
N ILE A 290 -20.26 0.32 4.39
CA ILE A 290 -20.43 1.78 4.32
C ILE A 290 -21.89 2.13 4.05
N LYS A 291 -22.50 1.48 3.04
CA LYS A 291 -23.88 1.71 2.68
C LYS A 291 -24.84 1.44 3.85
N ALA A 292 -24.69 0.31 4.53
CA ALA A 292 -25.51 -0.06 5.66
C ALA A 292 -25.39 0.93 6.82
N ASN A 293 -24.18 1.45 7.08
CA ASN A 293 -23.93 2.38 8.18
C ASN A 293 -24.17 3.86 7.80
N SER A 294 -24.27 4.19 6.50
CA SER A 294 -24.61 5.54 6.05
C SER A 294 -26.10 5.84 6.21
N VAL A 295 -26.95 4.83 6.15
CA VAL A 295 -28.40 4.98 6.36
C VAL A 295 -28.73 5.42 7.79
N THR A 296 -27.91 5.02 8.78
CA THR A 296 -28.09 5.41 10.19
C THR A 296 -27.63 6.84 10.50
N THR A 297 -26.88 7.47 9.62
CA THR A 297 -26.39 8.87 9.78
C THR A 297 -27.17 9.88 8.95
N SER A 298 -28.24 9.46 8.27
CA SER A 298 -29.12 10.42 7.57
C SER A 298 -29.69 11.41 8.60
N LYS A 299 -29.18 12.65 8.54
CA LYS A 299 -29.66 13.73 9.39
C LYS A 299 -31.14 13.94 9.10
N SER A 300 -32.02 13.48 9.97
CA SER A 300 -33.41 13.87 9.93
C SER A 300 -33.56 15.30 10.44
N THR A 301 -34.40 16.08 9.79
CA THR A 301 -34.73 17.44 10.26
C THR A 301 -36.12 17.38 10.88
N ILE A 302 -36.22 17.78 12.12
CA ILE A 302 -37.51 17.96 12.79
C ILE A 302 -37.81 19.45 12.95
N THR A 303 -39.09 19.78 12.91
CA THR A 303 -39.57 21.12 13.25
C THR A 303 -40.01 21.12 14.69
N CYS A 304 -39.59 22.12 15.46
CA CYS A 304 -39.94 22.31 16.85
C CYS A 304 -40.59 23.66 17.05
N SER A 305 -41.73 23.74 17.74
CA SER A 305 -42.43 24.99 18.01
C SER A 305 -42.62 25.27 19.49
N LYS A 306 -42.64 26.57 19.85
CA LYS A 306 -43.00 27.09 21.18
C LYS A 306 -43.73 28.42 20.98
N GLY A 307 -45.04 28.43 21.12
CA GLY A 307 -45.87 29.58 20.77
C GLY A 307 -45.69 29.96 19.30
N LYS A 308 -45.33 31.20 19.01
CA LYS A 308 -45.05 31.69 17.62
C LYS A 308 -43.63 31.37 17.12
N SER A 309 -42.75 30.83 17.96
CA SER A 309 -41.37 30.54 17.61
C SER A 309 -41.26 29.13 17.02
N VAL A 310 -40.61 29.01 15.83
CA VAL A 310 -40.36 27.75 15.13
C VAL A 310 -38.87 27.59 14.89
N LYS A 311 -38.33 26.39 15.16
CA LYS A 311 -36.94 26.02 14.93
C LYS A 311 -36.87 24.71 14.16
N LYS A 312 -36.03 24.65 13.14
CA LYS A 312 -35.65 23.39 12.46
C LYS A 312 -34.36 22.87 13.09
N ILE A 313 -34.38 21.64 13.57
CA ILE A 313 -33.25 20.96 14.20
C ILE A 313 -32.88 19.77 13.32
N SER A 314 -31.64 19.73 12.83
CA SER A 314 -31.14 18.63 12.02
C SER A 314 -30.06 17.84 12.79
N GLY A 315 -30.12 16.52 12.70
CA GLY A 315 -29.16 15.61 13.33
C GLY A 315 -29.49 14.16 13.08
N ALA A 316 -28.62 13.24 13.49
CA ALA A 316 -28.86 11.79 13.39
C ALA A 316 -30.06 11.35 14.25
N ASN A 317 -30.29 12.04 15.37
CA ASN A 317 -31.46 11.81 16.25
C ASN A 317 -31.88 13.15 16.86
N PRO A 318 -32.49 14.08 16.06
CA PRO A 318 -32.75 15.43 16.51
C PRO A 318 -33.86 15.44 17.55
N LYS A 319 -33.61 16.16 18.65
CA LYS A 319 -34.59 16.37 19.73
C LYS A 319 -34.92 17.86 19.86
N CYS A 320 -36.14 18.16 20.13
CA CYS A 320 -36.53 19.55 20.39
C CYS A 320 -35.86 20.09 21.68
N PRO A 321 -35.38 21.35 21.66
CA PRO A 321 -34.85 22.01 22.84
C PRO A 321 -35.92 22.08 23.94
N LYS A 322 -35.48 22.22 25.19
CA LYS A 322 -36.38 22.31 26.36
C LYS A 322 -37.44 23.40 26.15
N GLY A 323 -38.70 23.01 26.29
CA GLY A 323 -39.84 23.89 26.10
C GLY A 323 -40.39 24.03 24.69
N PHE A 324 -39.75 23.38 23.67
CA PHE A 324 -40.31 23.24 22.33
C PHE A 324 -40.94 21.87 22.14
N LYS A 325 -42.01 21.79 21.36
CA LYS A 325 -42.68 20.56 20.95
C LYS A 325 -42.42 20.30 19.46
N ARG A 326 -42.26 19.02 19.10
CA ARG A 326 -42.16 18.60 17.69
C ARG A 326 -43.50 18.82 16.99
N THR A 327 -43.48 19.44 15.82
CA THR A 327 -44.65 19.71 14.96
C THR A 327 -44.43 19.07 13.60
#